data_eb6c90720479b8a4609d2218b1c7818c
#
_entry.id   eb6c90720479b8a4609d2218b1c7818c
#
_cell.length_a   1.000
_cell.length_b   1.000
_cell.length_c   1.000
_cell.angle_alpha   90.00
_cell.angle_beta   90.00
_cell.angle_gamma   90.00
#
_symmetry.space_group_name_H-M   'P 1'
#
loop_
_entity.id
_entity.type
_entity.pdbx_description
1 polymer ?
#
loop_
_entity_poly.entity_id
_entity_poly.type
_entity_poly.pdbx_seq_one_letter_code
_entity_poly.pdbx_strand_id
1 'polypeptide(L)'
;MDHRNIRGKIQYIGGNDEERGREWFSMTFHEDGQRTLRAHCEIDDTEVLRETVYTMDENWRPLDCFNRLHVERKFLGTGWVRAFGNEA
;
A
#
# COMPACT_ATOMS: atom_id res chain seq x y z
N MET A 1 2.64 -3.68 25.46
CA MET A 1 2.17 -3.11 24.21
C MET A 1 2.84 -3.84 23.05
N ASP A 2 2.07 -4.56 22.29
CA ASP A 2 2.61 -5.53 21.37
C ASP A 2 2.32 -5.20 19.93
N HIS A 3 2.68 -4.03 19.61
CA HIS A 3 2.57 -3.44 18.31
C HIS A 3 3.90 -3.65 17.57
N ARG A 4 3.85 -4.26 16.42
CA ARG A 4 5.05 -4.64 15.69
C ARG A 4 4.98 -4.18 14.24
N ASN A 5 6.08 -3.63 13.74
CA ASN A 5 6.22 -3.18 12.36
C ASN A 5 7.23 -3.99 11.60
N ILE A 6 6.91 -4.29 10.36
CA ILE A 6 7.84 -4.85 9.39
C ILE A 6 7.90 -3.86 8.24
N ARG A 7 9.11 -3.53 7.78
CA ARG A 7 9.31 -2.58 6.69
C ARG A 7 10.14 -3.20 5.59
N GLY A 8 9.88 -2.79 4.37
CA GLY A 8 10.63 -3.28 3.24
C GLY A 8 10.61 -2.32 2.08
N LYS A 9 11.43 -2.63 1.09
CA LYS A 9 11.51 -1.88 -0.15
C LYS A 9 11.62 -2.85 -1.30
N ILE A 10 10.87 -2.57 -2.36
CA ILE A 10 10.91 -3.33 -3.61
C ILE A 10 11.46 -2.39 -4.67
N GLN A 11 12.38 -2.89 -5.48
CA GLN A 11 12.88 -2.15 -6.63
C GLN A 11 12.35 -2.79 -7.90
N TYR A 12 11.90 -1.96 -8.83
CA TYR A 12 11.49 -2.43 -10.15
C TYR A 12 12.65 -2.17 -11.12
N ILE A 13 13.20 -3.23 -11.67
CA ILE A 13 14.40 -3.18 -12.50
C ILE A 13 14.01 -3.44 -13.95
N GLY A 14 14.44 -2.57 -14.84
CA GLY A 14 14.22 -2.72 -16.27
C GLY A 14 15.22 -3.66 -16.94
N GLY A 15 15.04 -3.88 -18.23
CA GLY A 15 15.81 -4.84 -18.99
C GLY A 15 17.30 -4.56 -19.12
N ASN A 16 17.75 -3.34 -18.81
CA ASN A 16 19.17 -2.97 -18.83
C ASN A 16 19.71 -2.70 -17.41
N ASP A 17 19.12 -3.34 -16.44
CA ASP A 17 19.49 -3.26 -15.02
C ASP A 17 19.35 -1.87 -14.39
N GLU A 18 18.57 -1.00 -15.02
CA GLU A 18 18.26 0.30 -14.47
C GLU A 18 17.03 0.25 -13.57
N GLU A 19 17.08 0.95 -12.45
CA GLU A 19 15.91 1.07 -11.59
C GLU A 19 14.85 1.92 -12.28
N ARG A 20 13.66 1.36 -12.44
CA ARG A 20 12.52 2.00 -13.11
C ARG A 20 11.44 2.46 -12.15
N GLY A 21 11.57 2.11 -10.92
CA GLY A 21 10.61 2.45 -9.89
C GLY A 21 10.92 1.73 -8.62
N ARG A 22 10.15 2.05 -7.61
CA ARG A 22 10.33 1.45 -6.30
C ARG A 22 9.06 1.54 -5.49
N GLU A 23 8.98 0.70 -4.50
CA GLU A 23 7.87 0.70 -3.57
C GLU A 23 8.40 0.48 -2.16
N TRP A 24 8.03 1.35 -1.25
CA TRP A 24 8.29 1.17 0.17
C TRP A 24 7.01 0.69 0.83
N PHE A 25 7.13 -0.23 1.76
CA PHE A 25 5.96 -0.70 2.49
C PHE A 25 6.28 -0.88 3.96
N SER A 26 5.24 -0.82 4.76
CA SER A 26 5.30 -1.21 6.16
C SER A 26 4.05 -2.00 6.50
N MET A 27 4.23 -3.06 7.27
CA MET A 27 3.13 -3.84 7.81
C MET A 27 3.18 -3.69 9.32
N THR A 28 2.09 -3.23 9.89
CA THR A 28 1.93 -3.08 11.33
C THR A 28 0.96 -4.14 11.83
N PHE A 29 1.40 -4.89 12.83
CA PHE A 29 0.54 -5.83 13.54
C PHE A 29 0.11 -5.14 14.83
N HIS A 30 -1.16 -4.81 14.91
CA HIS A 30 -1.69 -4.08 16.05
C HIS A 30 -1.99 -5.01 17.21
N GLU A 31 -2.05 -4.45 18.39
CA GLU A 31 -2.27 -5.20 19.61
C GLU A 31 -3.62 -5.94 19.60
N ASP A 32 -4.62 -5.36 18.94
CA ASP A 32 -5.96 -5.96 18.85
C ASP A 32 -6.09 -7.03 17.76
N GLY A 33 -5.00 -7.36 17.09
CA GLY A 33 -4.99 -8.35 16.02
C GLY A 33 -5.18 -7.78 14.63
N GLN A 34 -5.57 -6.54 14.50
CA GLN A 34 -5.68 -5.91 13.19
C GLN A 34 -4.31 -5.67 12.58
N ARG A 35 -4.27 -5.55 11.27
CA ARG A 35 -3.04 -5.32 10.53
C ARG A 35 -3.23 -4.18 9.56
N THR A 36 -2.21 -3.33 9.45
CA THR A 36 -2.23 -2.21 8.51
C THR A 36 -1.03 -2.29 7.60
N LEU A 37 -1.29 -2.32 6.30
CA LEU A 37 -0.27 -2.21 5.27
C LEU A 37 -0.28 -0.79 4.74
N ARG A 38 0.88 -0.15 4.72
CA ARG A 38 1.05 1.13 4.04
C ARG A 38 2.08 0.93 2.95
N ALA A 39 1.77 1.41 1.77
CA ALA A 39 2.68 1.29 0.64
C ALA A 39 2.73 2.60 -0.13
N HIS A 40 3.92 2.94 -0.60
CA HIS A 40 4.14 4.09 -1.45
C HIS A 40 4.93 3.61 -2.67
N CYS A 41 4.33 3.73 -3.84
CA CYS A 41 4.89 3.24 -5.09
C CYS A 41 5.20 4.40 -6.02
N GLU A 42 6.40 4.37 -6.62
CA GLU A 42 6.83 5.32 -7.64
C GLU A 42 7.26 4.57 -8.87
N ILE A 43 6.72 4.93 -10.03
CA ILE A 43 7.15 4.39 -11.32
C ILE A 43 7.68 5.56 -12.14
N ASP A 44 8.93 5.48 -12.56
CA ASP A 44 9.63 6.61 -13.16
C ASP A 44 9.18 6.91 -14.60
N ASP A 45 9.02 5.88 -15.42
CA ASP A 45 8.72 6.06 -16.84
C ASP A 45 7.42 6.80 -17.08
N THR A 46 6.40 6.48 -16.30
CA THR A 46 5.07 7.07 -16.44
C THR A 46 4.77 8.08 -15.35
N GLU A 47 5.75 8.38 -14.50
CA GLU A 47 5.60 9.31 -13.38
C GLU A 47 4.38 8.97 -12.53
N VAL A 48 4.24 7.70 -12.16
CA VAL A 48 3.15 7.26 -11.30
C VAL A 48 3.59 7.34 -9.85
N LEU A 49 2.75 7.97 -9.03
CA LEU A 49 2.88 7.93 -7.57
C LEU A 49 1.58 7.36 -7.02
N ARG A 50 1.68 6.30 -6.25
CA ARG A 50 0.50 5.68 -5.64
C ARG A 50 0.75 5.44 -4.16
N GLU A 51 -0.18 5.86 -3.36
CA GLU A 51 -0.19 5.60 -1.93
C GLU A 51 -1.34 4.69 -1.59
N THR A 52 -1.09 3.67 -0.79
CA THR A 52 -2.10 2.71 -0.38
C THR A 52 -2.04 2.52 1.13
N VAL A 53 -3.21 2.55 1.76
CA VAL A 53 -3.36 2.14 3.16
C VAL A 53 -4.44 1.06 3.19
N TYR A 54 -4.09 -0.10 3.70
CA TYR A 54 -4.93 -1.27 3.66
C TYR A 54 -5.04 -1.84 5.08
N THR A 55 -6.24 -1.95 5.61
CA THR A 55 -6.47 -2.48 6.95
C THR A 55 -7.18 -3.82 6.87
N MET A 56 -6.69 -4.78 7.62
CA MET A 56 -7.21 -6.14 7.66
C MET A 56 -7.44 -6.56 9.09
N ASP A 57 -8.33 -7.52 9.29
CA ASP A 57 -8.50 -8.13 10.60
C ASP A 57 -7.46 -9.22 10.84
N GLU A 58 -7.55 -9.89 11.96
CA GLU A 58 -6.61 -10.95 12.36
C GLU A 58 -6.64 -12.19 11.46
N ASN A 59 -7.69 -12.32 10.66
CA ASN A 59 -7.84 -13.42 9.69
C ASN A 59 -7.52 -12.99 8.27
N TRP A 60 -6.88 -11.83 8.11
CA TRP A 60 -6.51 -11.25 6.82
C TRP A 60 -7.70 -10.84 5.96
N ARG A 61 -8.86 -10.64 6.59
CA ARG A 61 -10.02 -10.10 5.86
C ARG A 61 -9.88 -8.60 5.72
N PRO A 62 -10.11 -8.06 4.54
CA PRO A 62 -10.01 -6.62 4.35
C PRO A 62 -11.13 -5.89 5.10
N LEU A 63 -10.75 -4.83 5.80
CA LEU A 63 -11.69 -3.93 6.47
C LEU A 63 -11.86 -2.66 5.67
N ASP A 64 -10.77 -2.07 5.22
CA ASP A 64 -10.83 -0.95 4.29
C ASP A 64 -9.56 -0.88 3.45
N CYS A 65 -9.63 -0.14 2.37
CA CYS A 65 -8.50 0.15 1.51
C CYS A 65 -8.65 1.56 0.98
N PHE A 66 -7.60 2.33 1.10
CA PHE A 66 -7.55 3.70 0.62
C PHE A 66 -6.39 3.83 -0.36
N ASN A 67 -6.63 4.43 -1.52
CA ASN A 67 -5.61 4.67 -2.51
C ASN A 67 -5.64 6.13 -2.96
N ARG A 68 -4.46 6.67 -3.23
CA ARG A 68 -4.31 7.99 -3.84
C ARG A 68 -3.36 7.85 -5.01
N LEU A 69 -3.74 8.39 -6.15
CA LEU A 69 -3.02 8.20 -7.40
C LEU A 69 -2.69 9.52 -8.07
N HIS A 70 -1.42 9.69 -8.42
CA HIS A 70 -0.94 10.76 -9.29
C HIS A 70 -0.29 10.12 -10.51
N VAL A 71 -0.53 10.67 -11.68
CA VAL A 71 0.10 10.23 -12.92
C VAL A 71 0.55 11.48 -13.68
N GLU A 72 1.77 11.47 -14.18
CA GLU A 72 2.33 12.61 -14.91
C GLU A 72 2.20 13.92 -14.13
N ARG A 73 2.48 13.83 -12.81
CA ARG A 73 2.44 14.97 -11.89
C ARG A 73 1.04 15.53 -11.66
N LYS A 74 0.01 14.81 -12.06
CA LYS A 74 -1.37 15.24 -11.87
C LYS A 74 -2.07 14.34 -10.89
N PHE A 75 -2.78 14.94 -9.96
CA PHE A 75 -3.63 14.18 -9.07
C PHE A 75 -4.81 13.63 -9.86
N LEU A 76 -4.93 12.30 -9.91
CA LEU A 76 -6.05 11.66 -10.62
C LEU A 76 -7.22 11.33 -9.72
N GLY A 77 -6.96 11.04 -8.46
CA GLY A 77 -8.07 10.76 -7.57
C GLY A 77 -7.68 9.89 -6.39
N THR A 78 -8.68 9.64 -5.57
CA THR A 78 -8.60 8.74 -4.43
C THR A 78 -9.70 7.70 -4.54
N GLY A 79 -9.40 6.49 -4.11
CA GLY A 79 -10.40 5.44 -3.98
C GLY A 79 -10.43 4.96 -2.54
N TRP A 80 -11.63 4.72 -2.04
CA TRP A 80 -11.80 4.24 -0.69
C TRP A 80 -12.86 3.14 -0.70
N VAL A 81 -12.46 1.95 -0.25
CA VAL A 81 -13.34 0.79 -0.19
C VAL A 81 -13.38 0.31 1.25
N ARG A 82 -14.58 0.09 1.76
CA ARG A 82 -14.77 -0.44 3.11
C ARG A 82 -15.61 -1.70 3.05
N ALA A 83 -15.25 -2.65 3.89
CA ALA A 83 -16.04 -3.85 4.07
C ALA A 83 -16.89 -3.70 5.34
N PHE A 84 -18.15 -4.08 5.28
CA PHE A 84 -19.07 -3.98 6.39
C PHE A 84 -19.55 -5.36 6.82
N GLY A 85 -19.37 -5.67 8.08
CA GLY A 85 -19.88 -6.89 8.67
C GLY A 85 -19.29 -8.14 8.04
N ASN A 86 -20.11 -9.15 7.91
CA ASN A 86 -19.71 -10.46 7.37
C ASN A 86 -20.08 -10.64 5.92
N GLU A 87 -20.34 -9.57 5.24
CA GLU A 87 -20.65 -9.65 3.82
C GLU A 87 -19.41 -10.00 3.03
N ALA A 88 -19.52 -11.06 2.30
CA ALA A 88 -18.42 -11.54 1.48
C ALA A 88 -18.37 -10.79 0.17
#